data_692090b24d67c007e30614e0927cf638
#
_entry.id   692090b24d67c007e30614e0927cf638
#
_cell.length_a   1.000
_cell.length_b   1.000
_cell.length_c   1.000
_cell.angle_alpha   90.00
_cell.angle_beta   90.00
_cell.angle_gamma   90.00
#
_symmetry.space_group_name_H-M   'P 1'
#
loop_
_entity.id
_entity.type
_entity.pdbx_description
1 polymer ?
#
loop_
_entity_poly.entity_id
_entity_poly.type
_entity_poly.pdbx_seq_one_letter_code
_entity_poly.pdbx_strand_id
1 'polypeptide(L)' 'MLIKLKTEDLRFGMYVSKLDRPWIETSFLFQGFIIRTSDELKQLESTFEFVFIAEEKSEA' A
#
# COMPACT_ATOMS: atom_id res chain seq x y z
N MET A 1 12.39 0.82 -7.51
CA MET A 1 11.44 1.26 -8.55
C MET A 1 10.00 1.10 -8.06
N LEU A 2 9.17 2.10 -8.30
CA LEU A 2 7.78 2.04 -7.87
C LEU A 2 6.91 1.43 -8.94
N ILE A 3 6.00 0.57 -8.51
CA ILE A 3 5.05 -0.10 -9.38
C ILE A 3 3.65 0.30 -8.97
N LYS A 4 2.87 0.82 -9.90
CA LYS A 4 1.47 1.16 -9.63
C LYS A 4 0.63 -0.10 -9.71
N LEU A 5 -0.06 -0.42 -8.63
CA LEU A 5 -0.94 -1.59 -8.56
C LEU A 5 -2.31 -1.19 -8.05
N LYS A 6 -3.32 -1.83 -8.57
CA LYS A 6 -4.66 -1.70 -8.01
C LYS A 6 -4.66 -2.37 -6.64
N THR A 7 -5.43 -1.80 -5.71
CA THR A 7 -5.46 -2.37 -4.36
C THR A 7 -6.00 -3.80 -4.35
N GLU A 8 -6.82 -4.17 -5.30
CA GLU A 8 -7.33 -5.54 -5.39
C GLU A 8 -6.24 -6.55 -5.77
N ASP A 9 -5.10 -6.07 -6.27
CA ASP A 9 -3.98 -6.92 -6.65
C ASP A 9 -2.90 -6.99 -5.58
N LEU A 10 -3.11 -6.32 -4.46
CA LEU A 10 -2.12 -6.30 -3.38
C LEU A 10 -2.03 -7.66 -2.68
N ARG A 11 -0.83 -7.97 -2.19
CA ARG A 11 -0.57 -9.21 -1.48
C ARG A 11 0.29 -8.93 -0.25
N PHE A 12 0.29 -9.87 0.68
CA PHE A 12 1.15 -9.76 1.86
C PHE A 12 2.61 -9.70 1.45
N GLY A 13 3.38 -8.94 2.20
CA GLY A 13 4.81 -8.80 1.92
C GLY A 13 5.17 -7.66 1.00
N MET A 14 4.19 -7.01 0.40
CA MET A 14 4.44 -5.86 -0.47
C MET A 14 4.63 -4.60 0.36
N TYR A 15 5.59 -3.78 -0.03
CA TYR A 15 5.86 -2.51 0.64
C TYR A 15 5.11 -1.39 -0.08
N VAL A 16 4.13 -0.81 0.61
CA VAL A 16 3.36 0.30 0.07
C VAL A 16 4.14 1.58 0.29
N SER A 17 4.60 2.19 -0.80
CA SER A 17 5.43 3.39 -0.74
C SER A 17 4.63 4.68 -0.90
N LYS A 18 3.62 4.67 -1.77
CA LYS A 18 2.79 5.84 -2.00
C LYS A 18 1.34 5.41 -2.20
N LEU A 19 0.43 6.33 -1.94
CA LEU A 19 -1.00 6.11 -2.12
C LEU A 19 -1.49 6.93 -3.33
N ASP A 20 -2.76 6.74 -3.70
CA ASP A 20 -3.34 7.50 -4.79
C ASP A 20 -3.65 8.94 -4.40
N ARG A 21 -3.41 9.29 -3.14
CA ARG A 21 -3.58 10.63 -2.60
C ARG A 21 -2.53 10.88 -1.52
N PRO A 22 -2.30 12.15 -1.13
CA PRO A 22 -1.30 12.44 -0.08
C PRO A 22 -1.63 11.71 1.23
N TRP A 23 -0.58 11.25 1.91
CA TRP A 23 -0.72 10.55 3.18
C TRP A 23 -1.50 11.38 4.21
N ILE A 24 -1.32 12.71 4.20
CA ILE A 24 -1.96 13.56 5.20
C ILE A 24 -3.48 13.59 5.07
N GLU A 25 -4.01 13.16 3.94
CA GLU A 25 -5.46 13.10 3.71
C GLU A 25 -6.05 11.77 4.12
N THR A 26 -5.26 10.89 4.72
CA THR A 26 -5.72 9.56 5.10
C THR A 26 -5.56 9.35 6.59
N SER A 27 -6.06 8.23 7.08
CA SER A 27 -5.93 7.85 8.47
C SER A 27 -4.58 7.18 8.78
N PHE A 28 -3.76 6.94 7.77
CA PHE A 28 -2.45 6.33 7.96
C PHE A 28 -1.46 7.36 8.48
N LEU A 29 -0.64 6.97 9.45
CA LEU A 29 0.35 7.84 10.06
C LEU A 29 1.75 7.65 9.47
N PHE A 30 1.93 6.67 8.61
CA PHE A 30 3.25 6.32 8.07
C PHE A 30 3.34 6.64 6.59
N GLN A 31 4.56 6.94 6.15
CA GLN A 31 4.81 7.19 4.74
C GLN A 31 5.13 5.93 3.95
N GLY A 32 5.03 4.78 4.58
CA GLY A 32 5.26 3.52 3.92
C GLY A 32 5.21 2.39 4.93
N PHE A 33 4.82 1.21 4.47
CA PHE A 33 4.78 0.05 5.35
C PHE A 33 4.65 -1.22 4.51
N ILE A 34 5.00 -2.35 5.13
CA ILE A 34 4.83 -3.66 4.50
C ILE A 34 3.48 -4.21 4.92
N ILE A 35 2.71 -4.71 3.97
CA ILE A 35 1.41 -5.31 4.26
C ILE A 35 1.64 -6.64 4.96
N ARG A 36 1.20 -6.75 6.21
CA ARG A 36 1.40 -7.96 7.01
C ARG A 36 0.10 -8.58 7.52
N THR A 37 -0.99 -7.82 7.52
CA THR A 37 -2.26 -8.32 8.05
C THR A 37 -3.38 -8.10 7.04
N SER A 38 -4.45 -8.91 7.18
CA SER A 38 -5.61 -8.76 6.31
C SER A 38 -6.35 -7.46 6.58
N ASP A 39 -6.27 -6.93 7.80
CA ASP A 39 -6.90 -5.65 8.12
C ASP A 39 -6.26 -4.52 7.34
N GLU A 40 -4.93 -4.51 7.23
CA GLU A 40 -4.23 -3.52 6.45
C GLU A 40 -4.62 -3.61 4.98
N LEU A 41 -4.69 -4.82 4.47
CA LEU A 41 -5.05 -5.06 3.08
C LEU A 41 -6.47 -4.58 2.79
N LYS A 42 -7.41 -4.93 3.65
CA LYS A 42 -8.81 -4.52 3.49
C LYS A 42 -8.97 -3.00 3.59
N GLN A 43 -8.24 -2.38 4.49
CA GLN A 43 -8.30 -0.93 4.66
C GLN A 43 -7.80 -0.22 3.40
N LEU A 44 -6.74 -0.72 2.80
CA LEU A 44 -6.24 -0.17 1.55
C LEU A 44 -7.25 -0.34 0.42
N GLU A 45 -7.83 -1.54 0.32
CA GLU A 45 -8.82 -1.81 -0.73
C GLU A 45 -10.07 -0.93 -0.62
N SER A 46 -10.49 -0.64 0.62
CA SER A 46 -11.71 0.15 0.82
C SER A 46 -11.47 1.65 0.72
N THR A 47 -10.23 2.10 0.89
CA THR A 47 -9.90 3.52 0.93
C THR A 47 -9.33 4.03 -0.39
N PHE A 48 -8.54 3.21 -1.08
CA PHE A 48 -7.81 3.62 -2.27
C PHE A 48 -8.11 2.71 -3.45
N GLU A 49 -8.00 3.26 -4.66
CA GLU A 49 -8.15 2.47 -5.87
C GLU A 49 -6.83 1.83 -6.28
N PHE A 50 -5.72 2.53 -6.03
CA PHE A 50 -4.40 2.02 -6.38
C PHE A 50 -3.38 2.57 -5.40
N VAL A 51 -2.22 1.92 -5.38
CA VAL A 51 -1.08 2.37 -4.57
C VAL A 51 0.19 2.11 -5.36
N PHE A 52 1.30 2.67 -4.88
CA PHE A 52 2.60 2.44 -5.48
C PHE A 52 3.42 1.56 -4.56
N ILE A 53 3.94 0.48 -5.12
CA ILE A 53 4.72 -0.52 -4.37
C ILE A 53 6.19 -0.31 -4.66
N ALA A 54 7.01 -0.29 -3.62
CA ALA A 54 8.46 -0.26 -3.76
C ALA A 54 8.95 -1.70 -3.83
N GLU A 55 9.20 -2.18 -5.03
CA GLU A 55 9.57 -3.57 -5.27
C GLU A 55 10.82 -3.98 -4.48
N GLU A 56 11.83 -3.11 -4.46
CA GLU A 56 13.08 -3.42 -3.78
C GLU A 56 12.95 -3.52 -2.26
N LYS A 57 11.87 -2.98 -1.69
CA LYS A 57 11.62 -3.02 -0.25
C LYS A 57 10.61 -4.08 0.14
N SER A 58 10.02 -4.74 -0.84
CA SER A 58 9.04 -5.78 -0.57
C SER A 58 9.71 -7.08 -0.13
N GLU A 59 9.00 -7.82 0.73
CA GLU A 59 9.50 -9.13 1.22
C GLU A 59 9.08 -10.28 0.32
N ALA A 60 8.07 -10.08 -0.47
CA ALA A 60 7.52 -11.13 -1.33
C ALA A 60 8.27 -11.23 -2.66
#